data_f12c8eee0e7c3804dd23b20bf568196e
#
_entry.id   f12c8eee0e7c3804dd23b20bf568196e
#
_cell.length_a   1.000
_cell.length_b   1.000
_cell.length_c   1.000
_cell.angle_alpha   90.00
_cell.angle_beta   90.00
_cell.angle_gamma   90.00
#
_symmetry.space_group_name_H-M   'P 1'
#
loop_
_entity.id
_entity.type
_entity.pdbx_description
1 polymer ?
#
loop_
_entity_poly.entity_id
_entity_poly.type
_entity_poly.pdbx_seq_one_letter_code
_entity_poly.pdbx_strand_id
1 'polypeptide(L)'
;MEEKPTPLENNKIEEDKNEIVIENNEKKEEEENIEEDEIKDDEIVKEEDIKIDEKELDFNEQPEIEIKSEEDLENKITPEIEKIEIDNLNIKLSTDKILDKLAKTKFTKLEYLSLSNMNLTSLNFLNNECFKTLIILEIKNNKELTSLAELDKAPFKDLKVLDLSSNKISSLDALKNCPFKELEILNLADNNEIKEIEPIKEAEFKKLKKLDLSNNKIEIINCLGNPSFSNLESLYLNQNHISDISILGQTTFKNLKDLQLCDNKIEKIDVFGEKDRFKELEELQLSGNEIKSIDAFGESQCEKLKLLILSKNKIADISILSKAPFKNLVKLELFDNEISDIDVFKNTPFNATLNELDLSFNKIKSIDALIDKEKFGEMKVLKIEANDNLDYSNVKIKQLYDNYGIAYTFNSIFKEK
;
A
#
# COMPACT_ATOMS: atom_id res chain seq x y z
N MET A 1 25.34 -68.89 10.86
CA MET A 1 24.41 -69.93 10.42
C MET A 1 23.32 -69.10 9.72
N GLU A 2 23.49 -68.92 8.39
CA GLU A 2 22.91 -69.75 7.36
C GLU A 2 21.38 -69.73 7.46
N GLU A 3 20.63 -69.40 6.46
CA GLU A 3 20.71 -69.62 5.03
C GLU A 3 19.73 -68.69 4.27
N LYS A 4 20.15 -68.32 3.08
CA LYS A 4 19.22 -68.00 1.97
C LYS A 4 18.76 -69.33 1.34
N PRO A 5 17.67 -69.39 0.61
CA PRO A 5 17.81 -69.47 -0.84
C PRO A 5 16.71 -68.72 -1.68
N THR A 6 17.09 -68.64 -2.89
CA THR A 6 16.64 -68.10 -4.15
C THR A 6 15.45 -68.86 -4.82
N PRO A 7 15.15 -68.60 -6.11
CA PRO A 7 13.84 -68.19 -6.66
C PRO A 7 13.26 -69.22 -7.65
N LEU A 8 12.10 -68.92 -8.24
CA LEU A 8 11.55 -69.57 -9.46
C LEU A 8 10.19 -68.93 -9.78
N GLU A 9 9.71 -68.65 -10.90
CA GLU A 9 9.93 -68.79 -12.33
C GLU A 9 8.69 -68.25 -13.06
N ASN A 10 8.92 -67.69 -14.20
CA ASN A 10 8.06 -67.30 -15.30
C ASN A 10 6.76 -68.07 -15.49
N ASN A 11 5.71 -67.34 -15.93
CA ASN A 11 4.87 -67.83 -17.05
C ASN A 11 4.31 -66.66 -17.88
N LYS A 12 4.73 -66.67 -19.15
CA LYS A 12 4.09 -65.96 -20.29
C LYS A 12 2.77 -66.61 -20.60
N ILE A 13 1.77 -65.84 -20.96
CA ILE A 13 0.76 -66.25 -21.95
C ILE A 13 0.48 -65.04 -22.87
N GLU A 14 0.41 -65.38 -24.16
CA GLU A 14 0.38 -64.57 -25.35
C GLU A 14 -0.95 -63.87 -25.66
N GLU A 15 -0.80 -62.75 -26.36
CA GLU A 15 -1.54 -62.13 -27.48
C GLU A 15 -3.01 -62.55 -27.73
N ASP A 16 -3.82 -61.53 -27.86
CA ASP A 16 -4.75 -61.49 -29.00
C ASP A 16 -4.95 -60.03 -29.46
N LYS A 17 -4.66 -59.85 -30.79
CA LYS A 17 -4.84 -58.62 -31.55
C LYS A 17 -6.28 -58.52 -31.99
N ASN A 18 -6.90 -57.35 -31.82
CA ASN A 18 -7.98 -56.93 -32.73
C ASN A 18 -7.79 -55.47 -33.08
N GLU A 19 -7.33 -55.24 -34.30
CA GLU A 19 -7.37 -53.97 -35.02
C GLU A 19 -8.82 -53.55 -35.25
N ILE A 20 -9.15 -52.33 -34.85
CA ILE A 20 -10.26 -51.62 -35.46
C ILE A 20 -9.70 -50.32 -36.02
N VAL A 21 -9.68 -50.29 -37.36
CA VAL A 21 -9.42 -49.09 -38.19
C VAL A 21 -10.62 -48.18 -38.06
N ILE A 22 -10.38 -46.94 -37.65
CA ILE A 22 -11.33 -45.84 -37.88
C ILE A 22 -10.60 -44.70 -38.56
N GLU A 23 -11.21 -44.29 -39.66
CA GLU A 23 -10.72 -43.33 -40.64
C GLU A 23 -10.47 -41.93 -40.09
N ASN A 24 -9.40 -41.33 -40.55
CA ASN A 24 -9.06 -39.92 -40.38
C ASN A 24 -10.12 -39.03 -41.04
N ASN A 25 -10.74 -38.20 -40.26
CA ASN A 25 -11.33 -36.95 -40.78
C ASN A 25 -10.60 -35.78 -40.11
N GLU A 26 -9.73 -35.16 -40.91
CA GLU A 26 -9.10 -33.89 -40.58
C GLU A 26 -10.18 -32.81 -40.41
N LYS A 27 -10.37 -32.37 -39.22
CA LYS A 27 -10.88 -31.03 -38.92
C LYS A 27 -9.78 -30.26 -38.18
N LYS A 28 -9.36 -29.18 -38.84
CA LYS A 28 -8.54 -28.14 -38.24
C LYS A 28 -9.26 -27.63 -36.96
N GLU A 29 -8.72 -27.93 -35.81
CA GLU A 29 -9.00 -27.21 -34.59
C GLU A 29 -8.05 -26.02 -34.56
N GLU A 30 -8.62 -24.84 -34.62
CA GLU A 30 -7.97 -23.60 -34.26
C GLU A 30 -7.58 -23.73 -32.75
N GLU A 31 -6.29 -23.72 -32.47
CA GLU A 31 -5.76 -23.57 -31.13
C GLU A 31 -6.11 -22.14 -30.69
N GLU A 32 -7.23 -21.97 -30.01
CA GLU A 32 -7.41 -20.82 -29.10
C GLU A 32 -6.41 -20.95 -27.97
N ASN A 33 -5.39 -20.12 -28.00
CA ASN A 33 -4.54 -19.84 -26.86
C ASN A 33 -5.43 -19.33 -25.72
N ILE A 34 -5.76 -20.21 -24.80
CA ILE A 34 -6.23 -19.82 -23.49
C ILE A 34 -4.98 -19.32 -22.76
N GLU A 35 -4.74 -18.01 -22.84
CA GLU A 35 -3.90 -17.34 -21.88
C GLU A 35 -4.47 -17.69 -20.50
N GLU A 36 -3.67 -18.40 -19.69
CA GLU A 36 -3.91 -18.51 -18.27
C GLU A 36 -3.86 -17.07 -17.72
N ASP A 37 -5.02 -16.46 -17.58
CA ASP A 37 -5.18 -15.28 -16.75
C ASP A 37 -4.78 -15.70 -15.34
N GLU A 38 -3.49 -15.47 -15.03
CA GLU A 38 -3.06 -15.35 -13.64
C GLU A 38 -4.04 -14.41 -12.97
N ILE A 39 -4.76 -14.95 -11.99
CA ILE A 39 -5.54 -14.14 -11.05
C ILE A 39 -4.53 -13.15 -10.49
N LYS A 40 -4.52 -11.96 -11.02
CA LYS A 40 -3.84 -10.83 -10.38
C LYS A 40 -4.57 -10.62 -9.07
N ASP A 41 -4.07 -11.31 -8.05
CA ASP A 41 -4.28 -10.96 -6.67
C ASP A 41 -3.92 -9.47 -6.56
N ASP A 42 -4.87 -8.75 -5.99
CA ASP A 42 -4.72 -7.37 -5.57
C ASP A 42 -4.68 -6.32 -6.70
N GLU A 43 -5.88 -5.78 -7.02
CA GLU A 43 -5.92 -4.33 -6.95
C GLU A 43 -5.66 -3.93 -5.48
N ILE A 44 -4.44 -4.11 -5.01
CA ILE A 44 -3.83 -3.20 -4.08
C ILE A 44 -4.16 -1.85 -4.69
N VAL A 45 -4.93 -1.05 -3.95
CA VAL A 45 -5.06 0.38 -4.26
C VAL A 45 -3.68 0.80 -4.70
N LYS A 46 -3.52 1.04 -6.01
CA LYS A 46 -2.20 1.42 -6.55
C LYS A 46 -1.74 2.46 -5.58
N GLU A 47 -0.58 2.22 -4.96
CA GLU A 47 0.15 3.27 -4.31
C GLU A 47 0.01 4.44 -5.27
N GLU A 48 -0.91 5.36 -4.96
CA GLU A 48 -0.83 6.65 -5.61
C GLU A 48 0.54 7.09 -5.18
N ASP A 49 1.49 6.95 -6.10
CA ASP A 49 2.82 7.51 -5.94
C ASP A 49 2.62 8.78 -5.16
N ILE A 50 3.43 9.02 -4.11
CA ILE A 50 3.32 10.24 -3.34
C ILE A 50 3.42 11.37 -4.35
N LYS A 51 2.30 11.62 -5.02
CA LYS A 51 2.16 12.78 -5.89
C LYS A 51 2.08 13.93 -4.92
N ILE A 52 3.29 14.47 -4.68
CA ILE A 52 3.39 15.85 -4.23
C ILE A 52 2.43 16.58 -5.14
N ASP A 53 1.46 17.27 -4.57
CA ASP A 53 0.67 18.15 -5.42
C ASP A 53 1.62 19.25 -5.89
N GLU A 54 2.34 18.95 -6.99
CA GLU A 54 3.29 19.87 -7.61
C GLU A 54 2.62 21.21 -7.94
N LYS A 55 1.27 21.22 -7.99
CA LYS A 55 0.47 22.43 -8.15
C LYS A 55 0.52 23.36 -6.95
N GLU A 56 0.71 22.84 -5.73
CA GLU A 56 0.95 23.71 -4.56
C GLU A 56 2.33 24.36 -4.56
N LEU A 57 3.29 23.82 -5.32
CA LEU A 57 4.68 24.30 -5.36
C LEU A 57 5.03 25.07 -6.64
N ASP A 58 4.06 25.27 -7.54
CA ASP A 58 4.18 26.10 -8.78
C ASP A 58 5.27 25.65 -9.78
N PHE A 59 5.69 24.37 -9.73
CA PHE A 59 6.67 23.80 -10.66
C PHE A 59 6.08 23.36 -12.01
N ASN A 60 4.74 23.41 -12.18
CA ASN A 60 4.03 22.86 -13.35
C ASN A 60 4.32 23.59 -14.69
N GLU A 61 4.97 24.75 -14.70
CA GLU A 61 5.23 25.51 -15.93
C GLU A 61 6.69 25.42 -16.43
N GLN A 62 7.59 24.76 -15.66
CA GLN A 62 8.97 24.62 -16.11
C GLN A 62 9.10 23.43 -17.07
N PRO A 63 9.78 23.62 -18.23
CA PRO A 63 10.01 22.51 -19.13
C PRO A 63 10.86 21.45 -18.44
N GLU A 64 10.36 20.23 -18.40
CA GLU A 64 11.09 19.05 -17.94
C GLU A 64 12.39 18.90 -18.74
N ILE A 65 13.53 19.00 -18.06
CA ILE A 65 14.84 18.85 -18.71
C ILE A 65 15.27 17.40 -18.63
N GLU A 66 14.91 16.66 -19.66
CA GLU A 66 15.30 15.27 -19.81
C GLU A 66 16.79 15.17 -20.19
N ILE A 67 17.58 14.47 -19.38
CA ILE A 67 19.00 14.16 -19.63
C ILE A 67 19.09 12.77 -20.23
N LYS A 68 19.40 12.67 -21.52
CA LYS A 68 19.51 11.39 -22.25
C LYS A 68 20.94 11.00 -22.65
N SER A 69 21.88 11.91 -22.57
CA SER A 69 23.24 11.71 -23.01
C SER A 69 24.23 12.54 -22.21
N GLU A 70 25.54 12.26 -22.37
CA GLU A 70 26.60 13.10 -21.81
C GLU A 70 26.55 14.51 -22.37
N GLU A 71 26.19 14.68 -23.65
CA GLU A 71 26.03 15.99 -24.28
C GLU A 71 24.88 16.78 -23.64
N ASP A 72 23.75 16.13 -23.35
CA ASP A 72 22.67 16.77 -22.59
C ASP A 72 23.12 17.18 -21.20
N LEU A 73 23.87 16.32 -20.50
CA LEU A 73 24.39 16.62 -19.18
C LEU A 73 25.26 17.90 -19.19
N GLU A 74 26.12 18.05 -20.20
CA GLU A 74 27.00 19.22 -20.31
C GLU A 74 26.23 20.49 -20.71
N ASN A 75 25.29 20.38 -21.64
CA ASN A 75 24.62 21.54 -22.25
C ASN A 75 23.38 22.02 -21.47
N LYS A 76 22.66 21.12 -20.81
CA LYS A 76 21.41 21.45 -20.13
C LYS A 76 21.59 21.78 -18.65
N ILE A 77 22.60 21.21 -17.97
CA ILE A 77 22.86 21.50 -16.56
C ILE A 77 23.63 22.84 -16.46
N THR A 78 22.89 23.90 -16.18
CA THR A 78 23.39 25.29 -16.09
C THR A 78 23.14 25.86 -14.69
N PRO A 79 23.84 26.97 -14.32
CA PRO A 79 23.66 27.62 -13.01
C PRO A 79 22.26 28.15 -12.71
N GLU A 80 21.48 28.47 -13.74
CA GLU A 80 20.14 29.09 -13.61
C GLU A 80 19.01 28.07 -13.59
N ILE A 81 19.32 26.78 -13.68
CA ILE A 81 18.32 25.71 -13.67
C ILE A 81 17.62 25.64 -12.31
N GLU A 82 16.31 25.43 -12.33
CA GLU A 82 15.47 25.35 -11.14
C GLU A 82 15.08 23.90 -10.79
N LYS A 83 14.93 23.03 -11.81
CA LYS A 83 14.55 21.62 -11.64
C LYS A 83 15.50 20.72 -12.40
N ILE A 84 16.02 19.68 -11.71
CA ILE A 84 16.81 18.60 -12.30
C ILE A 84 16.17 17.28 -11.92
N GLU A 85 15.87 16.47 -12.93
CA GLU A 85 15.40 15.11 -12.77
C GLU A 85 16.24 14.16 -13.63
N ILE A 86 16.91 13.19 -13.01
CA ILE A 86 17.75 12.21 -13.70
C ILE A 86 17.36 10.81 -13.22
N ASP A 87 16.76 10.03 -14.12
CA ASP A 87 16.60 8.61 -13.97
C ASP A 87 17.61 7.87 -14.84
N ASN A 88 18.61 7.25 -14.21
CA ASN A 88 19.71 6.61 -14.92
C ASN A 88 19.42 5.18 -15.41
N LEU A 89 18.20 4.65 -15.19
CA LEU A 89 17.82 3.31 -15.62
C LEU A 89 17.95 3.13 -17.14
N ASN A 90 17.48 4.10 -17.89
CA ASN A 90 17.46 4.07 -19.36
C ASN A 90 18.69 4.74 -20.01
N ILE A 91 19.32 5.69 -19.34
CA ILE A 91 20.38 6.52 -19.89
C ILE A 91 21.76 5.83 -19.74
N LYS A 92 21.97 5.14 -18.63
CA LYS A 92 23.22 4.41 -18.29
C LYS A 92 24.47 5.31 -18.32
N LEU A 93 24.34 6.53 -17.88
CA LEU A 93 25.47 7.44 -17.69
C LEU A 93 26.32 7.00 -16.48
N SER A 94 27.61 7.39 -16.50
CA SER A 94 28.45 7.21 -15.32
C SER A 94 27.95 8.12 -14.19
N THR A 95 27.60 7.52 -13.05
CA THR A 95 27.20 8.23 -11.82
C THR A 95 28.23 9.28 -11.44
N ASP A 96 29.53 8.92 -11.47
CA ASP A 96 30.62 9.88 -11.13
C ASP A 96 30.60 11.11 -12.03
N LYS A 97 30.32 10.96 -13.33
CA LYS A 97 30.24 12.11 -14.25
C LYS A 97 29.02 12.99 -13.91
N ILE A 98 27.91 12.42 -13.60
CA ILE A 98 26.70 13.17 -13.21
C ILE A 98 27.00 13.97 -11.93
N LEU A 99 27.49 13.30 -10.88
CA LEU A 99 27.77 13.92 -9.59
C LEU A 99 28.87 14.98 -9.71
N ASP A 100 29.89 14.74 -10.52
CA ASP A 100 30.97 15.72 -10.79
C ASP A 100 30.43 16.99 -11.49
N LYS A 101 29.54 16.81 -12.47
CA LYS A 101 28.87 17.94 -13.14
C LYS A 101 28.00 18.72 -12.17
N LEU A 102 27.15 18.03 -11.37
CA LEU A 102 26.31 18.68 -10.38
C LEU A 102 27.14 19.45 -9.34
N ALA A 103 28.22 18.86 -8.83
CA ALA A 103 29.07 19.49 -7.82
C ALA A 103 29.85 20.69 -8.36
N LYS A 104 30.21 20.72 -9.64
CA LYS A 104 30.92 21.83 -10.30
C LYS A 104 30.00 22.97 -10.73
N THR A 105 28.74 22.72 -10.93
CA THR A 105 27.76 23.74 -11.30
C THR A 105 27.41 24.60 -10.09
N LYS A 106 27.58 25.91 -10.22
CA LYS A 106 27.22 26.86 -9.16
C LYS A 106 25.75 27.26 -9.30
N PHE A 107 24.85 26.35 -8.87
CA PHE A 107 23.43 26.63 -8.94
C PHE A 107 23.04 27.87 -8.14
N THR A 108 22.18 28.69 -8.72
CA THR A 108 21.68 29.93 -8.09
C THR A 108 20.19 29.84 -7.76
N LYS A 109 19.47 28.87 -8.41
CA LYS A 109 18.01 28.73 -8.32
C LYS A 109 17.52 27.28 -8.20
N LEU A 110 18.41 26.29 -8.05
CA LEU A 110 18.01 24.89 -8.03
C LEU A 110 17.16 24.62 -6.79
N GLU A 111 15.89 24.36 -6.99
CA GLU A 111 14.90 24.08 -5.94
C GLU A 111 14.47 22.62 -5.91
N TYR A 112 14.54 21.93 -7.04
CA TYR A 112 14.16 20.52 -7.18
C TYR A 112 15.30 19.67 -7.73
N LEU A 113 15.66 18.61 -7.01
CA LEU A 113 16.64 17.62 -7.45
C LEU A 113 16.10 16.21 -7.24
N SER A 114 15.91 15.46 -8.32
CA SER A 114 15.58 14.02 -8.29
C SER A 114 16.68 13.21 -8.98
N LEU A 115 17.20 12.19 -8.27
CA LEU A 115 18.24 11.28 -8.75
C LEU A 115 17.79 9.83 -8.49
N SER A 116 17.33 9.17 -9.54
CA SER A 116 16.86 7.80 -9.47
C SER A 116 17.76 6.83 -10.23
N ASN A 117 17.87 5.58 -9.73
CA ASN A 117 18.62 4.50 -10.39
C ASN A 117 20.11 4.83 -10.64
N MET A 118 20.71 5.65 -9.78
CA MET A 118 22.08 6.16 -9.92
C MET A 118 23.14 5.22 -9.34
N ASN A 119 22.74 4.14 -8.65
CA ASN A 119 23.65 3.28 -7.86
C ASN A 119 24.47 4.08 -6.83
N LEU A 120 23.86 5.10 -6.22
CA LEU A 120 24.50 5.89 -5.18
C LEU A 120 24.86 5.01 -3.98
N THR A 121 26.04 5.21 -3.44
CA THR A 121 26.53 4.57 -2.20
C THR A 121 26.67 5.57 -1.05
N SER A 122 26.64 6.87 -1.34
CA SER A 122 26.87 7.98 -0.41
C SER A 122 26.17 9.25 -0.89
N LEU A 123 25.83 10.14 0.04
CA LEU A 123 25.21 11.44 -0.23
C LEU A 123 26.21 12.60 -0.04
N ASN A 124 27.52 12.34 0.00
CA ASN A 124 28.55 13.34 0.23
C ASN A 124 28.48 14.55 -0.71
N PHE A 125 28.06 14.36 -1.95
CA PHE A 125 27.94 15.44 -2.94
C PHE A 125 26.96 16.53 -2.50
N LEU A 126 25.95 16.18 -1.66
CA LEU A 126 24.94 17.11 -1.15
C LEU A 126 25.48 18.14 -0.14
N ASN A 127 26.68 17.93 0.41
CA ASN A 127 27.31 18.88 1.34
C ASN A 127 27.85 20.15 0.62
N ASN A 128 27.69 20.23 -0.69
CA ASN A 128 28.13 21.40 -1.47
C ASN A 128 27.10 22.54 -1.33
N GLU A 129 27.57 23.73 -1.02
CA GLU A 129 26.78 24.96 -0.91
C GLU A 129 25.94 25.30 -2.15
N CYS A 130 26.27 24.70 -3.31
CA CYS A 130 25.44 24.88 -4.50
C CYS A 130 24.01 24.34 -4.38
N PHE A 131 23.74 23.47 -3.41
CA PHE A 131 22.42 22.89 -3.18
C PHE A 131 21.59 23.62 -2.11
N LYS A 132 22.06 24.75 -1.58
CA LYS A 132 21.42 25.46 -0.46
C LYS A 132 19.98 25.92 -0.70
N THR A 133 19.59 26.04 -1.96
CA THR A 133 18.22 26.49 -2.38
C THR A 133 17.22 25.35 -2.55
N LEU A 134 17.62 24.09 -2.33
CA LEU A 134 16.73 22.94 -2.48
C LEU A 134 15.52 23.02 -1.56
N ILE A 135 14.36 22.80 -2.15
CA ILE A 135 13.05 22.67 -1.53
C ILE A 135 12.58 21.22 -1.61
N ILE A 136 12.89 20.53 -2.72
CA ILE A 136 12.56 19.12 -2.95
C ILE A 136 13.83 18.35 -3.27
N LEU A 137 14.03 17.26 -2.54
CA LEU A 137 15.11 16.30 -2.79
C LEU A 137 14.54 14.88 -2.83
N GLU A 138 14.70 14.22 -3.97
CA GLU A 138 14.35 12.84 -4.19
C GLU A 138 15.58 12.01 -4.57
N ILE A 139 15.88 10.99 -3.81
CA ILE A 139 16.97 10.03 -4.05
C ILE A 139 16.37 8.64 -4.01
N LYS A 140 15.85 8.17 -5.14
CA LYS A 140 15.04 6.93 -5.21
C LYS A 140 15.76 5.80 -5.93
N ASN A 141 15.42 4.55 -5.60
CA ASN A 141 15.92 3.37 -6.30
C ASN A 141 17.45 3.24 -6.35
N ASN A 142 18.16 3.68 -5.32
CA ASN A 142 19.61 3.51 -5.22
C ASN A 142 19.93 2.33 -4.29
N LYS A 143 19.95 1.13 -4.83
CA LYS A 143 20.01 -0.14 -4.09
C LYS A 143 21.30 -0.38 -3.30
N GLU A 144 22.31 0.49 -3.44
CA GLU A 144 23.56 0.47 -2.68
C GLU A 144 23.60 1.57 -1.59
N LEU A 145 22.61 2.45 -1.52
CA LEU A 145 22.54 3.53 -0.53
C LEU A 145 22.00 2.97 0.80
N THR A 146 22.88 2.87 1.79
CA THR A 146 22.58 2.32 3.11
C THR A 146 22.61 3.33 4.26
N SER A 147 23.25 4.51 4.02
CA SER A 147 23.52 5.51 5.05
C SER A 147 23.08 6.90 4.62
N LEU A 148 22.58 7.66 5.59
CA LEU A 148 22.21 9.07 5.46
C LEU A 148 23.20 10.00 6.19
N ALA A 149 24.37 9.49 6.58
CA ALA A 149 25.28 10.19 7.53
C ALA A 149 25.61 11.64 7.12
N GLU A 150 25.58 11.94 5.83
CA GLU A 150 25.95 13.24 5.29
C GLU A 150 24.84 14.30 5.37
N LEU A 151 23.58 13.89 5.60
CA LEU A 151 22.44 14.81 5.65
C LEU A 151 22.48 15.76 6.88
N ASP A 152 23.22 15.41 7.92
CA ASP A 152 23.43 16.27 9.10
C ASP A 152 24.19 17.58 8.78
N LYS A 153 24.92 17.60 7.65
CA LYS A 153 25.73 18.73 7.16
C LYS A 153 25.20 19.41 5.91
N ALA A 154 24.03 18.95 5.45
CA ALA A 154 23.45 19.48 4.22
C ALA A 154 23.14 20.99 4.31
N PRO A 155 23.41 21.78 3.27
CA PRO A 155 23.25 23.24 3.30
C PRO A 155 21.80 23.71 3.14
N PHE A 156 20.90 22.85 2.68
CA PHE A 156 19.52 23.19 2.32
C PHE A 156 18.60 23.16 3.57
N LYS A 157 18.30 24.34 4.11
CA LYS A 157 17.49 24.50 5.34
C LYS A 157 15.99 24.59 5.10
N ASP A 158 15.60 24.99 3.88
CA ASP A 158 14.23 25.25 3.48
C ASP A 158 13.56 24.03 2.83
N LEU A 159 14.20 22.84 2.97
CA LEU A 159 13.70 21.60 2.39
C LEU A 159 12.31 21.27 2.96
N LYS A 160 11.34 21.10 2.07
CA LYS A 160 9.96 20.72 2.37
C LYS A 160 9.69 19.26 2.10
N VAL A 161 10.34 18.68 1.10
CA VAL A 161 10.13 17.31 0.67
C VAL A 161 11.44 16.57 0.63
N LEU A 162 11.49 15.43 1.32
CA LEU A 162 12.60 14.48 1.29
C LEU A 162 12.06 13.10 0.97
N ASP A 163 12.32 12.64 -0.26
CA ASP A 163 11.98 11.27 -0.68
C ASP A 163 13.27 10.44 -0.81
N LEU A 164 13.35 9.42 0.02
CA LEU A 164 14.45 8.47 0.10
C LEU A 164 13.96 7.03 -0.10
N SER A 165 12.83 6.87 -0.77
CA SER A 165 12.19 5.58 -0.98
C SER A 165 13.00 4.64 -1.87
N SER A 166 12.73 3.35 -1.72
CA SER A 166 13.30 2.29 -2.56
C SER A 166 14.83 2.23 -2.55
N ASN A 167 15.45 2.48 -1.40
CA ASN A 167 16.89 2.34 -1.16
C ASN A 167 17.21 1.11 -0.25
N LYS A 168 18.33 1.11 0.45
CA LYS A 168 18.69 0.13 1.49
C LYS A 168 19.06 0.80 2.81
N ILE A 169 18.41 1.91 3.13
CA ILE A 169 18.67 2.65 4.35
C ILE A 169 18.29 1.77 5.55
N SER A 170 19.18 1.69 6.53
CA SER A 170 18.95 0.90 7.75
C SER A 170 18.99 1.73 9.04
N SER A 171 19.63 2.90 9.04
CA SER A 171 19.69 3.82 10.19
C SER A 171 19.21 5.22 9.80
N LEU A 172 18.39 5.80 10.68
CA LEU A 172 17.88 7.16 10.58
C LEU A 172 18.64 8.15 11.49
N ASP A 173 19.75 7.75 12.12
CA ASP A 173 20.48 8.57 13.07
C ASP A 173 20.89 9.94 12.57
N ALA A 174 21.21 10.06 11.29
CA ALA A 174 21.57 11.34 10.66
C ALA A 174 20.42 12.36 10.68
N LEU A 175 19.17 11.90 10.75
CA LEU A 175 18.01 12.80 10.77
C LEU A 175 17.87 13.54 12.11
N LYS A 176 18.45 13.04 13.21
CA LYS A 176 18.38 13.68 14.53
C LYS A 176 18.80 15.14 14.51
N ASN A 177 19.87 15.45 13.77
CA ASN A 177 20.50 16.75 13.75
C ASN A 177 20.37 17.46 12.40
N CYS A 178 19.54 16.95 11.49
CA CYS A 178 19.40 17.56 10.17
C CYS A 178 18.77 18.97 10.25
N PRO A 179 19.12 19.86 9.32
CA PRO A 179 18.66 21.25 9.34
C PRO A 179 17.22 21.45 8.84
N PHE A 180 16.52 20.41 8.39
CA PHE A 180 15.25 20.46 7.62
C PHE A 180 14.03 20.77 8.50
N LYS A 181 14.00 21.93 9.14
CA LYS A 181 12.89 22.30 10.07
C LYS A 181 11.59 22.67 9.35
N GLU A 182 11.65 22.89 8.03
CA GLU A 182 10.50 23.18 7.17
C GLU A 182 9.88 21.93 6.54
N LEU A 183 10.39 20.72 6.85
CA LEU A 183 9.99 19.47 6.21
C LEU A 183 8.49 19.20 6.43
N GLU A 184 7.79 19.04 5.31
CA GLU A 184 6.35 18.74 5.24
C GLU A 184 6.09 17.28 4.83
N ILE A 185 6.95 16.69 3.99
CA ILE A 185 6.84 15.32 3.51
C ILE A 185 8.16 14.59 3.72
N LEU A 186 8.09 13.44 4.38
CA LEU A 186 9.20 12.49 4.53
C LEU A 186 8.76 11.11 4.03
N ASN A 187 9.39 10.65 2.96
CA ASN A 187 9.17 9.32 2.42
C ASN A 187 10.42 8.45 2.63
N LEU A 188 10.25 7.36 3.36
CA LEU A 188 11.26 6.35 3.67
C LEU A 188 10.76 4.94 3.31
N ALA A 189 9.73 4.84 2.48
CA ALA A 189 9.16 3.57 2.06
C ALA A 189 10.17 2.69 1.30
N ASP A 190 9.94 1.39 1.28
CA ASP A 190 10.72 0.42 0.48
C ASP A 190 12.23 0.39 0.79
N ASN A 191 12.62 0.71 2.01
CA ASN A 191 14.00 0.54 2.39
C ASN A 191 14.30 -0.89 2.89
N ASN A 192 13.31 -1.62 3.35
CA ASN A 192 13.36 -3.04 3.73
C ASN A 192 14.34 -3.39 4.88
N GLU A 193 14.98 -2.40 5.51
CA GLU A 193 15.96 -2.61 6.59
C GLU A 193 15.75 -1.67 7.78
N ILE A 194 14.90 -0.65 7.68
CA ILE A 194 14.62 0.27 8.78
C ILE A 194 13.84 -0.49 9.86
N LYS A 195 14.41 -0.51 11.07
CA LYS A 195 13.78 -1.10 12.28
C LYS A 195 13.47 -0.04 13.33
N GLU A 196 14.39 0.90 13.51
CA GLU A 196 14.37 1.90 14.55
C GLU A 196 14.02 3.27 13.96
N ILE A 197 12.90 3.82 14.40
CA ILE A 197 12.43 5.14 13.96
C ILE A 197 12.52 6.22 15.06
N GLU A 198 13.01 5.89 16.24
CA GLU A 198 13.22 6.85 17.34
C GLU A 198 14.02 8.09 16.91
N PRO A 199 15.02 8.01 16.02
CA PRO A 199 15.76 9.18 15.52
C PRO A 199 14.89 10.30 14.94
N ILE A 200 13.77 10.00 14.28
CA ILE A 200 12.91 11.04 13.68
C ILE A 200 12.20 11.91 14.71
N LYS A 201 12.00 11.42 15.93
CA LYS A 201 11.44 12.21 17.03
C LYS A 201 12.36 13.37 17.43
N GLU A 202 13.67 13.13 17.41
CA GLU A 202 14.67 14.12 17.79
C GLU A 202 14.87 15.18 16.68
N ALA A 203 14.50 14.87 15.45
CA ALA A 203 14.60 15.77 14.30
C ALA A 203 13.69 17.00 14.40
N GLU A 204 12.65 16.95 15.26
CA GLU A 204 11.70 18.06 15.46
C GLU A 204 11.01 18.55 14.17
N PHE A 205 10.54 17.64 13.33
CA PHE A 205 9.80 17.95 12.10
C PHE A 205 8.38 18.49 12.36
N LYS A 206 8.31 19.69 12.97
CA LYS A 206 7.05 20.30 13.43
C LYS A 206 6.05 20.64 12.35
N LYS A 207 6.49 20.68 11.08
CA LYS A 207 5.64 20.96 9.91
C LYS A 207 5.25 19.71 9.13
N LEU A 208 5.67 18.52 9.58
CA LEU A 208 5.44 17.28 8.87
C LEU A 208 3.94 16.97 8.77
N LYS A 209 3.47 16.85 7.54
CA LYS A 209 2.08 16.53 7.16
C LYS A 209 1.96 15.09 6.68
N LYS A 210 2.99 14.57 5.99
CA LYS A 210 2.99 13.22 5.44
C LYS A 210 4.26 12.48 5.85
N LEU A 211 4.08 11.30 6.42
CA LEU A 211 5.16 10.38 6.79
C LEU A 211 4.86 9.00 6.20
N ASP A 212 5.72 8.55 5.30
CA ASP A 212 5.66 7.21 4.75
C ASP A 212 6.85 6.37 5.22
N LEU A 213 6.55 5.27 5.89
CA LEU A 213 7.48 4.28 6.42
C LEU A 213 7.10 2.87 5.96
N SER A 214 6.27 2.76 4.93
CA SER A 214 5.78 1.48 4.42
C SER A 214 6.93 0.58 3.94
N ASN A 215 6.68 -0.72 3.93
CA ASN A 215 7.62 -1.75 3.46
C ASN A 215 9.00 -1.65 4.10
N ASN A 216 9.02 -1.77 5.43
CA ASN A 216 10.22 -1.78 6.26
C ASN A 216 10.16 -2.93 7.29
N LYS A 217 10.98 -2.91 8.33
CA LYS A 217 11.02 -3.92 9.41
C LYS A 217 10.70 -3.31 10.79
N ILE A 218 9.82 -2.30 10.81
CA ILE A 218 9.49 -1.56 12.03
C ILE A 218 8.59 -2.41 12.93
N GLU A 219 8.97 -2.54 14.20
CA GLU A 219 8.18 -3.22 15.23
C GLU A 219 7.60 -2.22 16.24
N ILE A 220 8.35 -1.16 16.55
CA ILE A 220 8.04 -0.20 17.62
C ILE A 220 7.86 1.20 17.05
N ILE A 221 6.71 1.80 17.33
CA ILE A 221 6.33 3.14 16.86
C ILE A 221 6.14 4.16 17.98
N ASN A 222 6.74 3.92 19.16
CA ASN A 222 6.56 4.76 20.35
C ASN A 222 6.95 6.23 20.13
N CYS A 223 7.88 6.50 19.23
CA CYS A 223 8.29 7.88 18.91
C CYS A 223 7.16 8.71 18.33
N LEU A 224 6.17 8.10 17.68
CA LEU A 224 5.01 8.79 17.10
C LEU A 224 4.10 9.44 18.18
N GLY A 225 4.28 9.08 19.46
CA GLY A 225 3.66 9.80 20.59
C GLY A 225 4.20 11.22 20.79
N ASN A 226 5.24 11.64 20.07
CA ASN A 226 5.81 12.97 20.22
C ASN A 226 4.91 14.06 19.60
N PRO A 227 4.69 15.20 20.29
CA PRO A 227 3.89 16.32 19.77
C PRO A 227 4.38 16.90 18.43
N SER A 228 5.64 16.67 18.02
CA SER A 228 6.13 17.11 16.70
C SER A 228 5.35 16.49 15.53
N PHE A 229 4.68 15.35 15.74
CA PHE A 229 3.85 14.69 14.72
C PHE A 229 2.36 15.11 14.73
N SER A 230 2.01 16.12 15.56
CA SER A 230 0.60 16.56 15.69
C SER A 230 -0.01 17.17 14.43
N ASN A 231 0.80 17.54 13.45
CA ASN A 231 0.36 18.10 12.17
C ASN A 231 0.22 17.06 11.06
N LEU A 232 0.47 15.77 11.34
CA LEU A 232 0.31 14.73 10.33
C LEU A 232 -1.13 14.68 9.82
N GLU A 233 -1.24 14.66 8.50
CA GLU A 233 -2.46 14.44 7.73
C GLU A 233 -2.49 13.02 7.16
N SER A 234 -1.32 12.48 6.81
CA SER A 234 -1.17 11.11 6.29
C SER A 234 -0.04 10.38 6.99
N LEU A 235 -0.31 9.15 7.45
CA LEU A 235 0.66 8.26 8.09
C LEU A 235 0.56 6.85 7.49
N TYR A 236 1.62 6.43 6.77
CA TYR A 236 1.68 5.14 6.11
C TYR A 236 2.72 4.25 6.78
N LEU A 237 2.28 3.10 7.24
CA LEU A 237 3.04 2.10 7.99
C LEU A 237 2.77 0.68 7.44
N ASN A 238 2.29 0.56 6.21
CA ASN A 238 1.98 -0.73 5.58
C ASN A 238 3.23 -1.64 5.54
N GLN A 239 3.02 -2.96 5.51
CA GLN A 239 4.09 -3.95 5.32
C GLN A 239 5.27 -3.76 6.28
N ASN A 240 4.97 -3.79 7.57
CA ASN A 240 5.93 -3.73 8.66
C ASN A 240 5.71 -4.91 9.64
N HIS A 241 6.23 -4.85 10.83
CA HIS A 241 6.08 -5.89 11.87
C HIS A 241 5.39 -5.36 13.14
N ILE A 242 4.57 -4.31 12.98
CA ILE A 242 3.92 -3.60 14.09
C ILE A 242 2.82 -4.48 14.67
N SER A 243 2.85 -4.68 16.00
CA SER A 243 1.80 -5.38 16.73
C SER A 243 1.05 -4.50 17.73
N ASP A 244 1.70 -3.44 18.23
CA ASP A 244 1.13 -2.51 19.21
C ASP A 244 1.00 -1.10 18.62
N ILE A 245 -0.24 -0.65 18.47
CA ILE A 245 -0.60 0.70 18.01
C ILE A 245 -1.18 1.57 19.14
N SER A 246 -1.11 1.14 20.39
CA SER A 246 -1.67 1.87 21.55
C SER A 246 -1.12 3.29 21.68
N ILE A 247 0.12 3.51 21.23
CA ILE A 247 0.75 4.83 21.22
C ILE A 247 -0.04 5.86 20.41
N LEU A 248 -0.73 5.44 19.35
CA LEU A 248 -1.53 6.35 18.53
C LEU A 248 -2.70 6.96 19.29
N GLY A 249 -3.19 6.29 20.33
CA GLY A 249 -4.19 6.81 21.26
C GLY A 249 -3.63 7.86 22.22
N GLN A 250 -2.33 7.86 22.52
CA GLN A 250 -1.68 8.84 23.36
C GLN A 250 -1.30 10.13 22.62
N THR A 251 -1.39 10.12 21.29
CA THR A 251 -1.00 11.24 20.45
C THR A 251 -2.19 12.17 20.18
N THR A 252 -1.90 13.39 19.77
CA THR A 252 -2.91 14.37 19.38
C THR A 252 -2.93 14.57 17.87
N PHE A 253 -3.10 13.49 17.10
CA PHE A 253 -3.23 13.57 15.64
C PHE A 253 -4.54 14.28 15.26
N LYS A 254 -4.55 15.61 15.39
CA LYS A 254 -5.76 16.42 15.16
C LYS A 254 -6.17 16.52 13.71
N ASN A 255 -5.20 16.36 12.81
CA ASN A 255 -5.39 16.59 11.39
C ASN A 255 -5.30 15.29 10.57
N LEU A 256 -5.11 14.13 11.21
CA LEU A 256 -4.91 12.86 10.50
C LEU A 256 -6.18 12.47 9.76
N LYS A 257 -6.06 12.36 8.44
CA LYS A 257 -7.11 12.02 7.48
C LYS A 257 -6.94 10.63 6.91
N ASP A 258 -5.70 10.21 6.71
CA ASP A 258 -5.35 8.92 6.08
C ASP A 258 -4.36 8.16 6.96
N LEU A 259 -4.77 6.96 7.42
CA LEU A 259 -3.97 6.06 8.22
C LEU A 259 -3.94 4.67 7.60
N GLN A 260 -2.75 4.26 7.18
CA GLN A 260 -2.54 2.96 6.54
C GLN A 260 -1.63 2.08 7.40
N LEU A 261 -2.10 0.90 7.74
CA LEU A 261 -1.48 -0.08 8.63
C LEU A 261 -1.61 -1.52 8.06
N CYS A 262 -1.80 -1.64 6.75
CA CYS A 262 -1.95 -2.95 6.11
C CYS A 262 -0.70 -3.84 6.30
N ASP A 263 -0.90 -5.15 6.27
CA ASP A 263 0.16 -6.17 6.31
C ASP A 263 1.13 -5.98 7.49
N ASN A 264 0.56 -5.96 8.70
CA ASN A 264 1.26 -5.90 9.96
C ASN A 264 0.85 -7.09 10.87
N LYS A 265 1.08 -6.99 12.19
CA LYS A 265 0.76 -8.03 13.17
C LYS A 265 -0.21 -7.51 14.24
N ILE A 266 -1.10 -6.59 13.87
CA ILE A 266 -2.01 -5.91 14.80
C ILE A 266 -3.14 -6.85 15.20
N GLU A 267 -3.27 -7.11 16.51
CA GLU A 267 -4.39 -7.89 17.05
C GLU A 267 -5.49 -6.99 17.67
N LYS A 268 -5.11 -5.82 18.18
CA LYS A 268 -5.99 -4.93 18.95
C LYS A 268 -6.05 -3.54 18.35
N ILE A 269 -7.25 -3.02 18.25
CA ILE A 269 -7.54 -1.69 17.70
C ILE A 269 -8.30 -0.79 18.70
N ASP A 270 -8.13 -1.03 20.01
CA ASP A 270 -8.81 -0.31 21.09
C ASP A 270 -8.62 1.21 20.99
N VAL A 271 -7.51 1.64 20.42
CA VAL A 271 -7.14 3.04 20.16
C VAL A 271 -8.20 3.83 19.39
N PHE A 272 -8.96 3.19 18.53
CA PHE A 272 -10.02 3.86 17.76
C PHE A 272 -11.30 4.13 18.57
N GLY A 273 -11.45 3.51 19.74
CA GLY A 273 -12.52 3.79 20.72
C GLY A 273 -12.20 4.92 21.69
N GLU A 274 -10.98 5.47 21.68
CA GLU A 274 -10.59 6.52 22.61
C GLU A 274 -11.21 7.88 22.26
N LYS A 275 -11.58 8.63 23.30
CA LYS A 275 -12.20 9.96 23.13
C LYS A 275 -11.21 10.98 22.56
N ASP A 276 -11.74 11.89 21.75
CA ASP A 276 -11.00 13.00 21.14
C ASP A 276 -9.86 12.57 20.21
N ARG A 277 -10.01 11.39 19.57
CA ARG A 277 -9.06 10.85 18.60
C ARG A 277 -9.70 10.73 17.23
N PHE A 278 -8.89 10.84 16.20
CA PHE A 278 -9.20 10.52 14.80
C PHE A 278 -10.49 11.16 14.24
N LYS A 279 -10.85 12.36 14.72
CA LYS A 279 -12.09 13.06 14.29
C LYS A 279 -12.07 13.48 12.82
N GLU A 280 -10.88 13.70 12.27
CA GLU A 280 -10.67 14.09 10.88
C GLU A 280 -10.41 12.90 9.96
N LEU A 281 -10.35 11.67 10.50
CA LEU A 281 -10.01 10.47 9.73
C LEU A 281 -11.06 10.18 8.67
N GLU A 282 -10.60 10.12 7.43
CA GLU A 282 -11.39 9.84 6.24
C GLU A 282 -11.10 8.44 5.69
N GLU A 283 -9.86 7.96 5.84
CA GLU A 283 -9.41 6.67 5.35
C GLU A 283 -8.67 5.88 6.44
N LEU A 284 -9.10 4.63 6.65
CA LEU A 284 -8.47 3.69 7.57
C LEU A 284 -8.27 2.34 6.89
N GLN A 285 -7.01 1.95 6.72
CA GLN A 285 -6.66 0.69 6.10
C GLN A 285 -5.91 -0.21 7.09
N LEU A 286 -6.45 -1.39 7.34
CA LEU A 286 -6.00 -2.38 8.33
C LEU A 286 -5.98 -3.81 7.74
N SER A 287 -5.95 -3.95 6.42
CA SER A 287 -5.90 -5.25 5.75
C SER A 287 -4.68 -6.06 6.16
N GLY A 288 -4.75 -7.40 6.10
CA GLY A 288 -3.58 -8.25 6.33
C GLY A 288 -3.04 -8.21 7.77
N ASN A 289 -3.91 -8.11 8.77
CA ASN A 289 -3.55 -8.10 10.18
C ASN A 289 -4.13 -9.32 10.94
N GLU A 290 -4.07 -9.32 12.27
CA GLU A 290 -4.55 -10.41 13.13
C GLU A 290 -5.78 -10.00 13.96
N ILE A 291 -6.56 -9.01 13.49
CA ILE A 291 -7.68 -8.41 14.22
C ILE A 291 -8.83 -9.41 14.36
N LYS A 292 -9.31 -9.59 15.60
CA LYS A 292 -10.44 -10.47 15.93
C LYS A 292 -11.69 -9.70 16.32
N SER A 293 -11.53 -8.55 16.97
CA SER A 293 -12.65 -7.70 17.43
C SER A 293 -12.50 -6.28 16.89
N ILE A 294 -13.64 -5.73 16.48
CA ILE A 294 -13.79 -4.33 16.05
C ILE A 294 -14.70 -3.53 17.00
N ASP A 295 -14.89 -4.01 18.24
CA ASP A 295 -15.78 -3.40 19.22
C ASP A 295 -15.43 -1.95 19.54
N ALA A 296 -14.16 -1.58 19.41
CA ALA A 296 -13.68 -0.22 19.60
C ALA A 296 -14.41 0.80 18.70
N PHE A 297 -14.89 0.40 17.53
CA PHE A 297 -15.62 1.31 16.64
C PHE A 297 -16.96 1.77 17.20
N GLY A 298 -17.53 1.08 18.18
CA GLY A 298 -18.77 1.51 18.85
C GLY A 298 -18.62 2.79 19.68
N GLU A 299 -17.44 3.09 20.17
CA GLU A 299 -17.08 4.28 20.94
C GLU A 299 -16.27 5.30 20.12
N SER A 300 -15.98 4.98 18.86
CA SER A 300 -15.16 5.78 17.96
C SER A 300 -15.76 7.18 17.70
N GLN A 301 -14.91 8.13 17.29
CA GLN A 301 -15.31 9.47 16.88
C GLN A 301 -14.99 9.75 15.40
N CYS A 302 -14.73 8.71 14.61
CA CYS A 302 -14.40 8.82 13.18
C CYS A 302 -15.63 9.09 12.32
N GLU A 303 -16.36 10.18 12.57
CA GLU A 303 -17.59 10.52 11.84
C GLU A 303 -17.36 10.86 10.36
N LYS A 304 -16.12 11.23 9.99
CA LYS A 304 -15.74 11.59 8.62
C LYS A 304 -15.26 10.40 7.78
N LEU A 305 -15.21 9.20 8.37
CA LEU A 305 -14.68 8.02 7.69
C LEU A 305 -15.49 7.70 6.44
N LYS A 306 -14.79 7.61 5.31
CA LYS A 306 -15.31 7.28 3.97
C LYS A 306 -14.87 5.90 3.51
N LEU A 307 -13.65 5.49 3.87
CA LEU A 307 -13.04 4.24 3.47
C LEU A 307 -12.58 3.46 4.71
N LEU A 308 -13.04 2.21 4.83
CA LEU A 308 -12.61 1.28 5.88
C LEU A 308 -12.25 -0.06 5.25
N ILE A 309 -10.97 -0.41 5.28
CA ILE A 309 -10.44 -1.67 4.78
C ILE A 309 -10.01 -2.55 5.95
N LEU A 310 -10.68 -3.69 6.11
CA LEU A 310 -10.45 -4.68 7.17
C LEU A 310 -10.24 -6.09 6.60
N SER A 311 -9.95 -6.19 5.33
CA SER A 311 -9.75 -7.47 4.63
C SER A 311 -8.59 -8.28 5.22
N LYS A 312 -8.60 -9.62 4.99
CA LYS A 312 -7.51 -10.51 5.44
C LYS A 312 -7.21 -10.39 6.94
N ASN A 313 -8.26 -10.50 7.77
CA ASN A 313 -8.19 -10.48 9.23
C ASN A 313 -8.89 -11.74 9.83
N LYS A 314 -9.16 -11.74 11.12
CA LYS A 314 -9.82 -12.86 11.84
C LYS A 314 -11.15 -12.41 12.47
N ILE A 315 -11.85 -11.45 11.83
CA ILE A 315 -13.07 -10.83 12.34
C ILE A 315 -14.25 -11.78 12.14
N ALA A 316 -14.94 -12.11 13.21
CA ALA A 316 -16.15 -12.96 13.17
C ALA A 316 -17.44 -12.18 13.48
N ASP A 317 -17.38 -11.21 14.36
CA ASP A 317 -18.51 -10.40 14.79
C ASP A 317 -18.36 -8.95 14.32
N ILE A 318 -19.34 -8.50 13.53
CA ILE A 318 -19.44 -7.13 13.02
C ILE A 318 -20.67 -6.39 13.54
N SER A 319 -21.36 -6.93 14.56
CA SER A 319 -22.59 -6.36 15.12
C SER A 319 -22.44 -4.94 15.62
N ILE A 320 -21.21 -4.56 16.05
CA ILE A 320 -20.87 -3.24 16.53
C ILE A 320 -21.05 -2.15 15.47
N LEU A 321 -20.99 -2.48 14.17
CA LEU A 321 -21.16 -1.52 13.08
C LEU A 321 -22.52 -0.81 13.11
N SER A 322 -23.52 -1.38 13.78
CA SER A 322 -24.81 -0.70 14.01
C SER A 322 -24.71 0.52 14.94
N LYS A 323 -23.64 0.61 15.73
CA LYS A 323 -23.38 1.69 16.68
C LYS A 323 -22.21 2.60 16.27
N ALA A 324 -21.43 2.15 15.29
CA ALA A 324 -20.28 2.92 14.80
C ALA A 324 -20.74 4.27 14.20
N PRO A 325 -20.00 5.37 14.37
CA PRO A 325 -20.41 6.70 13.94
C PRO A 325 -20.22 6.98 12.44
N PHE A 326 -20.00 5.97 11.62
CA PHE A 326 -19.53 6.05 10.23
C PHE A 326 -20.60 6.50 9.24
N LYS A 327 -21.25 7.64 9.48
CA LYS A 327 -22.38 8.13 8.64
C LYS A 327 -22.00 8.44 7.19
N ASN A 328 -20.72 8.62 6.91
CA ASN A 328 -20.20 9.01 5.60
C ASN A 328 -19.44 7.88 4.90
N LEU A 329 -19.53 6.64 5.42
CA LEU A 329 -18.80 5.52 4.85
C LEU A 329 -19.31 5.19 3.44
N VAL A 330 -18.38 5.19 2.49
CA VAL A 330 -18.62 4.94 1.06
C VAL A 330 -18.14 3.55 0.67
N LYS A 331 -17.00 3.12 1.22
CA LYS A 331 -16.38 1.84 0.90
C LYS A 331 -16.06 1.06 2.17
N LEU A 332 -16.51 -0.20 2.23
CA LEU A 332 -16.23 -1.15 3.31
C LEU A 332 -15.72 -2.47 2.72
N GLU A 333 -14.49 -2.83 3.04
CA GLU A 333 -13.93 -4.13 2.66
C GLU A 333 -13.73 -5.03 3.88
N LEU A 334 -14.33 -6.18 3.83
CA LEU A 334 -14.29 -7.25 4.84
C LEU A 334 -13.91 -8.61 4.21
N PHE A 335 -13.32 -8.57 3.04
CA PHE A 335 -12.83 -9.73 2.29
C PHE A 335 -11.92 -10.60 3.16
N ASP A 336 -12.02 -11.94 3.04
CA ASP A 336 -11.18 -12.91 3.74
C ASP A 336 -11.14 -12.68 5.26
N ASN A 337 -12.30 -12.96 5.89
CA ASN A 337 -12.50 -12.90 7.33
C ASN A 337 -13.30 -14.14 7.81
N GLU A 338 -13.78 -14.12 9.06
CA GLU A 338 -14.55 -15.24 9.65
C GLU A 338 -16.04 -14.92 9.84
N ILE A 339 -16.57 -13.93 9.13
CA ILE A 339 -17.92 -13.40 9.31
C ILE A 339 -18.96 -14.42 8.85
N SER A 340 -19.93 -14.73 9.72
CA SER A 340 -21.03 -15.64 9.40
C SER A 340 -22.41 -14.99 9.45
N ASP A 341 -22.55 -13.91 10.20
CA ASP A 341 -23.79 -13.14 10.38
C ASP A 341 -23.60 -11.70 9.92
N ILE A 342 -24.44 -11.28 8.97
CA ILE A 342 -24.44 -9.92 8.41
C ILE A 342 -25.76 -9.17 8.69
N ASP A 343 -26.56 -9.64 9.63
CA ASP A 343 -27.84 -9.02 10.00
C ASP A 343 -27.67 -7.57 10.47
N VAL A 344 -26.48 -7.19 10.90
CA VAL A 344 -26.12 -5.81 11.25
C VAL A 344 -26.43 -4.82 10.14
N PHE A 345 -26.26 -5.19 8.87
CA PHE A 345 -26.55 -4.33 7.73
C PHE A 345 -28.01 -3.94 7.56
N LYS A 346 -28.94 -4.55 8.33
CA LYS A 346 -30.32 -4.06 8.42
C LYS A 346 -30.41 -2.66 9.04
N ASN A 347 -29.42 -2.27 9.87
CA ASN A 347 -29.50 -1.07 10.69
C ASN A 347 -28.16 -0.34 10.88
N THR A 348 -27.26 -0.34 9.91
CA THR A 348 -26.02 0.44 10.00
C THR A 348 -26.25 1.92 9.63
N PRO A 349 -25.53 2.87 10.22
CA PRO A 349 -25.71 4.31 9.97
C PRO A 349 -25.29 4.76 8.57
N PHE A 350 -24.56 3.92 7.84
CA PHE A 350 -23.96 4.19 6.54
C PHE A 350 -24.65 3.47 5.36
N ASN A 351 -25.76 2.78 5.58
CA ASN A 351 -26.42 2.05 4.50
C ASN A 351 -26.77 2.97 3.29
N ALA A 352 -27.15 4.21 3.55
CA ALA A 352 -27.53 5.16 2.49
C ALA A 352 -26.33 5.73 1.71
N THR A 353 -25.14 5.69 2.27
CA THR A 353 -23.91 6.24 1.65
C THR A 353 -22.99 5.18 1.09
N LEU A 354 -23.18 3.90 1.50
CA LEU A 354 -22.32 2.79 1.11
C LEU A 354 -22.47 2.50 -0.38
N ASN A 355 -21.36 2.62 -1.11
CA ASN A 355 -21.26 2.42 -2.55
C ASN A 355 -20.59 1.09 -2.89
N GLU A 356 -19.58 0.70 -2.09
CA GLU A 356 -18.80 -0.51 -2.28
C GLU A 356 -18.78 -1.35 -1.00
N LEU A 357 -19.15 -2.63 -1.12
CA LEU A 357 -19.10 -3.60 -0.04
C LEU A 357 -18.49 -4.91 -0.55
N ASP A 358 -17.38 -5.32 0.06
CA ASP A 358 -16.76 -6.61 -0.19
C ASP A 358 -16.87 -7.52 1.04
N LEU A 359 -17.60 -8.62 0.88
CA LEU A 359 -17.83 -9.66 1.88
C LEU A 359 -17.35 -11.04 1.38
N SER A 360 -16.59 -11.07 0.31
CA SER A 360 -16.08 -12.32 -0.28
C SER A 360 -15.17 -13.07 0.69
N PHE A 361 -15.01 -14.38 0.49
CA PHE A 361 -14.16 -15.24 1.32
C PHE A 361 -14.46 -15.15 2.82
N ASN A 362 -15.76 -15.31 3.18
CA ASN A 362 -16.24 -15.34 4.55
C ASN A 362 -17.03 -16.64 4.82
N LYS A 363 -17.78 -16.69 5.91
CA LYS A 363 -18.59 -17.86 6.33
C LYS A 363 -20.09 -17.53 6.32
N ILE A 364 -20.54 -16.58 5.48
CA ILE A 364 -21.90 -16.04 5.44
C ILE A 364 -22.89 -17.13 5.03
N LYS A 365 -24.06 -17.15 5.72
CA LYS A 365 -25.12 -18.14 5.51
C LYS A 365 -26.38 -17.55 4.89
N SER A 366 -26.65 -16.28 5.07
CA SER A 366 -27.82 -15.56 4.54
C SER A 366 -27.45 -14.16 4.11
N ILE A 367 -28.05 -13.71 3.00
CA ILE A 367 -27.93 -12.36 2.45
C ILE A 367 -29.18 -11.51 2.71
N ASP A 368 -30.09 -11.95 3.54
CA ASP A 368 -31.38 -11.29 3.77
C ASP A 368 -31.25 -9.84 4.23
N ALA A 369 -30.13 -9.50 4.86
CA ALA A 369 -29.83 -8.15 5.30
C ALA A 369 -29.53 -7.16 4.15
N LEU A 370 -29.16 -7.67 2.97
CA LEU A 370 -28.74 -6.86 1.81
C LEU A 370 -29.82 -6.73 0.73
N ILE A 371 -30.97 -7.42 0.86
CA ILE A 371 -31.98 -7.47 -0.21
C ILE A 371 -32.76 -6.15 -0.36
N ASP A 372 -32.83 -5.36 0.71
CA ASP A 372 -33.63 -4.11 0.73
C ASP A 372 -32.90 -2.97 0.00
N LYS A 373 -33.15 -2.86 -1.30
CA LYS A 373 -32.56 -1.83 -2.16
C LYS A 373 -32.80 -0.41 -1.68
N GLU A 374 -33.91 -0.12 -1.00
CA GLU A 374 -34.22 1.25 -0.53
C GLU A 374 -33.22 1.69 0.54
N LYS A 375 -32.61 0.75 1.26
CA LYS A 375 -31.58 1.03 2.27
C LYS A 375 -30.20 1.30 1.67
N PHE A 376 -29.88 0.69 0.54
CA PHE A 376 -28.57 0.74 -0.10
C PHE A 376 -28.65 1.44 -1.47
N GLY A 377 -29.32 2.60 -1.52
CA GLY A 377 -29.58 3.32 -2.78
C GLY A 377 -28.36 3.66 -3.63
N GLU A 378 -27.20 3.82 -3.00
CA GLU A 378 -25.94 4.20 -3.66
C GLU A 378 -25.02 3.00 -3.95
N MET A 379 -25.41 1.76 -3.61
CA MET A 379 -24.57 0.56 -3.82
C MET A 379 -24.31 0.31 -5.30
N LYS A 380 -23.03 0.29 -5.70
CA LYS A 380 -22.57 0.01 -7.07
C LYS A 380 -21.73 -1.26 -7.16
N VAL A 381 -21.01 -1.59 -6.10
CA VAL A 381 -20.15 -2.76 -6.04
C VAL A 381 -20.51 -3.59 -4.81
N LEU A 382 -20.90 -4.84 -5.04
CA LEU A 382 -21.14 -5.81 -3.99
C LEU A 382 -20.46 -7.12 -4.36
N LYS A 383 -19.50 -7.55 -3.54
CA LYS A 383 -18.82 -8.83 -3.69
C LYS A 383 -19.18 -9.74 -2.51
N ILE A 384 -19.63 -10.96 -2.80
CA ILE A 384 -20.03 -11.97 -1.82
C ILE A 384 -19.51 -13.38 -2.18
N GLU A 385 -18.61 -13.48 -3.13
CA GLU A 385 -18.07 -14.74 -3.64
C GLU A 385 -17.37 -15.54 -2.55
N ALA A 386 -17.17 -16.83 -2.78
CA ALA A 386 -16.43 -17.74 -1.88
C ALA A 386 -16.91 -17.71 -0.42
N ASN A 387 -18.24 -17.67 -0.22
CA ASN A 387 -18.87 -17.93 1.07
C ASN A 387 -19.43 -19.36 1.06
N ASP A 388 -18.66 -20.34 1.50
CA ASP A 388 -18.95 -21.78 1.34
C ASP A 388 -20.31 -22.23 1.91
N ASN A 389 -20.85 -21.48 2.88
CA ASN A 389 -22.14 -21.79 3.50
C ASN A 389 -23.34 -21.11 2.83
N LEU A 390 -23.10 -20.34 1.77
CA LEU A 390 -24.14 -19.61 1.04
C LEU A 390 -24.61 -20.44 -0.16
N ASP A 391 -25.93 -20.61 -0.28
CA ASP A 391 -26.54 -21.26 -1.44
C ASP A 391 -26.67 -20.28 -2.61
N TYR A 392 -25.68 -20.29 -3.51
CA TYR A 392 -25.63 -19.42 -4.68
C TYR A 392 -26.70 -19.73 -5.74
N SER A 393 -27.36 -20.89 -5.67
CA SER A 393 -28.49 -21.21 -6.54
C SER A 393 -29.79 -20.51 -6.10
N ASN A 394 -29.77 -19.86 -4.93
CA ASN A 394 -30.93 -19.22 -4.35
C ASN A 394 -31.41 -18.03 -5.21
N VAL A 395 -32.71 -18.00 -5.48
CA VAL A 395 -33.37 -16.89 -6.21
C VAL A 395 -33.09 -15.52 -5.60
N LYS A 396 -32.86 -15.45 -4.30
CA LYS A 396 -32.53 -14.20 -3.60
C LYS A 396 -31.17 -13.61 -4.04
N ILE A 397 -30.19 -14.45 -4.37
CA ILE A 397 -28.89 -13.97 -4.85
C ILE A 397 -29.05 -13.31 -6.22
N LYS A 398 -29.78 -13.96 -7.13
CA LYS A 398 -30.11 -13.35 -8.42
C LYS A 398 -30.85 -12.03 -8.22
N GLN A 399 -31.87 -12.02 -7.35
CA GLN A 399 -32.61 -10.79 -7.04
C GLN A 399 -31.70 -9.69 -6.47
N LEU A 400 -30.70 -10.03 -5.66
CA LEU A 400 -29.74 -9.09 -5.11
C LEU A 400 -28.96 -8.38 -6.23
N TYR A 401 -28.36 -9.14 -7.13
CA TYR A 401 -27.61 -8.58 -8.26
C TYR A 401 -28.52 -7.79 -9.23
N ASP A 402 -29.71 -8.30 -9.53
CA ASP A 402 -30.70 -7.60 -10.36
C ASP A 402 -31.11 -6.26 -9.71
N ASN A 403 -31.28 -6.22 -8.38
CA ASN A 403 -31.65 -5.03 -7.64
C ASN A 403 -30.59 -3.92 -7.73
N TYR A 404 -29.33 -4.27 -7.66
CA TYR A 404 -28.24 -3.29 -7.66
C TYR A 404 -27.67 -3.03 -9.07
N GLY A 405 -28.11 -3.76 -10.09
CA GLY A 405 -27.61 -3.63 -11.46
C GLY A 405 -26.10 -3.97 -11.56
N ILE A 406 -25.60 -4.78 -10.65
CA ILE A 406 -24.21 -5.19 -10.56
C ILE A 406 -23.99 -6.37 -11.52
N ALA A 407 -22.92 -6.31 -12.33
CA ALA A 407 -22.55 -7.41 -13.17
C ALA A 407 -22.18 -8.65 -12.32
N TYR A 408 -22.82 -9.77 -12.64
CA TYR A 408 -22.56 -11.05 -12.00
C TYR A 408 -21.23 -11.59 -12.54
N THR A 409 -20.13 -11.32 -11.88
CA THR A 409 -18.85 -11.94 -12.21
C THR A 409 -18.75 -13.30 -11.53
N PHE A 410 -19.48 -14.29 -12.05
CA PHE A 410 -19.19 -15.68 -11.75
C PHE A 410 -17.95 -16.10 -12.55
N ASN A 411 -16.79 -15.97 -11.99
CA ASN A 411 -15.67 -16.77 -12.42
C ASN A 411 -15.94 -18.23 -12.06
N SER A 412 -16.48 -18.97 -13.05
CA SER A 412 -16.34 -20.40 -13.35
C SER A 412 -15.94 -21.40 -12.25
N ILE A 413 -16.61 -21.41 -11.08
CA ILE A 413 -16.48 -22.54 -10.15
C ILE A 413 -17.59 -23.60 -10.33
N PHE A 414 -18.60 -23.33 -11.15
CA PHE A 414 -19.57 -24.35 -11.54
C PHE A 414 -19.24 -24.91 -12.93
N LYS A 415 -18.19 -25.75 -13.04
CA LYS A 415 -18.25 -26.82 -14.03
C LYS A 415 -19.35 -27.78 -13.58
N GLU A 416 -20.37 -27.90 -14.43
CA GLU A 416 -21.44 -28.87 -14.31
C GLU A 416 -20.93 -30.22 -13.82
N LYS A 417 -21.56 -30.75 -12.80
CA LYS A 417 -21.50 -32.18 -12.46
C LYS A 417 -22.56 -32.92 -13.23
#